data_4ff8179f90a040a5db8e00f48865043a
#
_entry.id   4ff8179f90a040a5db8e00f48865043a
#
_cell.length_a   1.000
_cell.length_b   1.000
_cell.length_c   1.000
_cell.angle_alpha   90.00
_cell.angle_beta   90.00
_cell.angle_gamma   90.00
#
_symmetry.space_group_name_H-M   'P 1'
#
loop_
_entity.id
_entity.type
_entity.pdbx_description
1 polymer ?
#
loop_
_entity_poly.entity_id
_entity_poly.type
_entity_poly.pdbx_seq_one_letter_code
_entity_poly.pdbx_strand_id
1 'polypeptide(L)'
;WNSAIVAPRFLASAFTAGPGFLILTLQVIRRVSTYKITDKTLFMLRNIVQVSMIINVFLLLCELFKEFYTDSAHVASAKYLYFGLHGHYGLVAWIWTAMALDLAALTLLLLPLSRSLKYLDLACVLAIIGIWIEKGMGLIIPAFVPSPLGEMVEYFPTRNEWLVCAGIWAFGMML
;
A
#
# COMPACT_ATOMS: atom_id res chain seq x y z
N TRP A 1 -3.96 -14.33 7.76
CA TRP A 1 -5.40 -14.13 7.91
C TRP A 1 -5.90 -14.30 9.35
N ASN A 2 -5.12 -14.87 10.24
CA ASN A 2 -5.51 -15.06 11.65
C ASN A 2 -5.12 -13.90 12.57
N SER A 3 -4.73 -12.74 12.02
CA SER A 3 -4.40 -11.57 12.83
C SER A 3 -5.60 -10.63 12.95
N ALA A 4 -6.01 -10.34 14.19
CA ALA A 4 -7.04 -9.34 14.47
C ALA A 4 -6.67 -7.93 13.95
N ILE A 5 -5.38 -7.68 13.72
CA ILE A 5 -4.84 -6.40 13.24
C ILE A 5 -5.13 -6.19 11.74
N VAL A 6 -5.39 -7.25 10.98
CA VAL A 6 -5.58 -7.17 9.51
C VAL A 6 -6.74 -6.24 9.15
N ALA A 7 -7.90 -6.38 9.79
CA ALA A 7 -9.07 -5.57 9.47
C ALA A 7 -8.86 -4.06 9.77
N PRO A 8 -8.39 -3.63 10.96
CA PRO A 8 -8.05 -2.22 11.22
C PRO A 8 -6.98 -1.69 10.26
N ARG A 9 -6.00 -2.51 9.90
CA ARG A 9 -4.93 -2.13 8.98
C ARG A 9 -5.44 -1.90 7.55
N PHE A 10 -6.38 -2.75 7.07
CA PHE A 10 -7.05 -2.51 5.79
C PHE A 10 -7.84 -1.21 5.80
N LEU A 11 -8.57 -0.95 6.87
CA LEU A 11 -9.31 0.30 7.01
C LEU A 11 -8.39 1.51 7.00
N ALA A 12 -7.30 1.50 7.78
CA ALA A 12 -6.32 2.57 7.79
C ALA A 12 -5.69 2.82 6.40
N SER A 13 -5.32 1.74 5.70
CA SER A 13 -4.77 1.85 4.35
C SER A 13 -5.79 2.38 3.33
N ALA A 14 -7.07 2.03 3.44
CA ALA A 14 -8.13 2.56 2.60
C ALA A 14 -8.34 4.07 2.83
N PHE A 15 -8.31 4.52 4.10
CA PHE A 15 -8.37 5.94 4.44
C PHE A 15 -7.08 6.71 4.09
N THR A 16 -6.00 6.04 3.76
CA THR A 16 -4.79 6.66 3.22
C THR A 16 -4.87 6.74 1.70
N ALA A 17 -5.11 5.63 1.02
CA ALA A 17 -5.10 5.56 -0.44
C ALA A 17 -6.31 6.28 -1.08
N GLY A 18 -7.51 6.14 -0.51
CA GLY A 18 -8.73 6.76 -1.05
C GLY A 18 -8.66 8.29 -1.08
N PRO A 19 -8.52 8.97 0.05
CA PRO A 19 -8.37 10.42 0.07
C PRO A 19 -7.10 10.90 -0.65
N GLY A 20 -6.01 10.11 -0.65
CA GLY A 20 -4.82 10.39 -1.46
C GLY A 20 -5.15 10.44 -2.96
N PHE A 21 -5.90 9.47 -3.46
CA PHE A 21 -6.37 9.45 -4.84
C PHE A 21 -7.32 10.62 -5.14
N LEU A 22 -8.21 10.99 -4.20
CA LEU A 22 -9.07 12.15 -4.33
C LEU A 22 -8.27 13.46 -4.45
N ILE A 23 -7.20 13.64 -3.66
CA ILE A 23 -6.33 14.80 -3.77
C ILE A 23 -5.77 14.92 -5.18
N LEU A 24 -5.21 13.83 -5.72
CA LEU A 24 -4.66 13.81 -7.09
C LEU A 24 -5.72 14.12 -8.14
N THR A 25 -6.89 13.49 -8.04
CA THR A 25 -8.02 13.70 -8.95
C THR A 25 -8.51 15.14 -8.91
N LEU A 26 -8.70 15.71 -7.72
CA LEU A 26 -9.13 17.09 -7.54
C LEU A 26 -8.10 18.08 -8.11
N GLN A 27 -6.81 17.80 -8.00
CA GLN A 27 -5.78 18.62 -8.62
C GLN A 27 -5.76 18.54 -10.14
N VAL A 28 -6.01 17.35 -10.71
CA VAL A 28 -6.20 17.19 -12.16
C VAL A 28 -7.43 17.97 -12.62
N ILE A 29 -8.57 17.83 -11.94
CA ILE A 29 -9.80 18.60 -12.26
C ILE A 29 -9.55 20.11 -12.20
N ARG A 30 -8.81 20.57 -11.19
CA ARG A 30 -8.44 21.99 -11.05
C ARG A 30 -7.59 22.50 -12.23
N ARG A 31 -6.81 21.63 -12.88
CA ARG A 31 -5.97 22.01 -14.05
C ARG A 31 -6.73 21.96 -15.37
N VAL A 32 -7.68 21.04 -15.50
CA VAL A 32 -8.39 20.77 -16.78
C VAL A 32 -9.75 21.49 -16.83
N SER A 33 -10.36 21.72 -15.68
CA SER A 33 -11.70 22.33 -15.56
C SER A 33 -11.65 23.73 -14.98
N THR A 34 -12.68 24.52 -15.24
CA THR A 34 -12.91 25.83 -14.62
C THR A 34 -13.44 25.74 -13.18
N TYR A 35 -13.62 24.54 -12.67
CA TYR A 35 -14.14 24.30 -11.31
C TYR A 35 -13.14 24.76 -10.24
N LYS A 36 -13.59 25.63 -9.33
CA LYS A 36 -12.74 26.21 -8.29
C LYS A 36 -12.66 25.29 -7.07
N ILE A 37 -11.57 24.57 -6.93
CA ILE A 37 -11.27 23.75 -5.75
C ILE A 37 -10.39 24.57 -4.81
N THR A 38 -10.82 24.70 -3.55
CA THR A 38 -10.07 25.47 -2.54
C THR A 38 -8.92 24.64 -1.96
N ASP A 39 -7.80 25.30 -1.67
CA ASP A 39 -6.66 24.65 -1.01
C ASP A 39 -7.06 24.10 0.38
N LYS A 40 -8.03 24.73 1.05
CA LYS A 40 -8.57 24.28 2.34
C LYS A 40 -9.12 22.83 2.25
N THR A 41 -9.81 22.49 1.15
CA THR A 41 -10.32 21.14 0.93
C THR A 41 -9.19 20.13 0.77
N LEU A 42 -8.16 20.48 -0.01
CA LEU A 42 -6.99 19.62 -0.22
C LEU A 42 -6.21 19.38 1.08
N PHE A 43 -6.04 20.41 1.90
CA PHE A 43 -5.36 20.28 3.19
C PHE A 43 -6.20 19.54 4.24
N MET A 44 -7.53 19.60 4.17
CA MET A 44 -8.39 18.75 5.00
C MET A 44 -8.20 17.27 4.65
N LEU A 45 -8.22 16.93 3.38
CA LEU A 45 -7.96 15.55 2.91
C LEU A 45 -6.53 15.10 3.28
N ARG A 46 -5.53 15.98 3.11
CA ARG A 46 -4.16 15.71 3.54
C ARG A 46 -4.08 15.29 5.01
N ASN A 47 -4.80 15.97 5.89
CA ASN A 47 -4.78 15.63 7.33
C ASN A 47 -5.35 14.23 7.57
N ILE A 48 -6.39 13.83 6.83
CA ILE A 48 -6.93 12.46 6.88
C ILE A 48 -5.87 11.46 6.43
N VAL A 49 -5.24 11.70 5.27
CA VAL A 49 -4.17 10.85 4.74
C VAL A 49 -3.02 10.72 5.74
N GLN A 50 -2.61 11.84 6.35
CA GLN A 50 -1.51 11.87 7.32
C GLN A 50 -1.81 11.01 8.56
N VAL A 51 -2.97 11.19 9.17
CA VAL A 51 -3.37 10.44 10.37
C VAL A 51 -3.52 8.95 10.04
N SER A 52 -4.20 8.63 8.94
CA SER A 52 -4.40 7.25 8.51
C SER A 52 -3.09 6.56 8.17
N MET A 53 -2.13 7.26 7.56
CA MET A 53 -0.81 6.73 7.25
C MET A 53 0.01 6.43 8.51
N ILE A 54 -0.05 7.30 9.53
CA ILE A 54 0.57 7.03 10.84
C ILE A 54 0.00 5.75 11.44
N ILE A 55 -1.33 5.60 11.44
CA ILE A 55 -2.01 4.42 11.96
C ILE A 55 -1.63 3.18 11.15
N ASN A 56 -1.60 3.26 9.82
CA ASN A 56 -1.23 2.14 8.95
C ASN A 56 0.19 1.65 9.24
N VAL A 57 1.16 2.56 9.29
CA VAL A 57 2.57 2.21 9.58
C VAL A 57 2.71 1.65 10.99
N PHE A 58 2.03 2.24 11.99
CA PHE A 58 2.03 1.71 13.36
C PHE A 58 1.50 0.28 13.41
N LEU A 59 0.35 0.02 12.78
CA LEU A 59 -0.23 -1.33 12.74
C LEU A 59 0.64 -2.32 11.97
N LEU A 60 1.34 -1.87 10.92
CA LEU A 60 2.33 -2.68 10.21
C LEU A 60 3.47 -3.11 11.14
N LEU A 61 4.02 -2.18 11.93
CA LEU A 61 5.07 -2.49 12.89
C LEU A 61 4.58 -3.45 13.99
N CYS A 62 3.35 -3.28 14.48
CA CYS A 62 2.73 -4.21 15.43
C CYS A 62 2.58 -5.62 14.85
N GLU A 63 2.17 -5.73 13.58
CA GLU A 63 2.05 -7.01 12.90
C GLU A 63 3.40 -7.69 12.71
N LEU A 64 4.41 -6.94 12.25
CA LEU A 64 5.79 -7.45 12.14
C LEU A 64 6.30 -7.95 13.49
N PHE A 65 6.14 -7.16 14.54
CA PHE A 65 6.56 -7.55 15.88
C PHE A 65 5.87 -8.84 16.32
N LYS A 66 4.55 -8.93 16.16
CA LYS A 66 3.78 -10.13 16.52
C LYS A 66 4.28 -11.35 15.75
N GLU A 67 4.44 -11.27 14.42
CA GLU A 67 4.81 -12.41 13.60
C GLU A 67 6.21 -12.95 13.96
N PHE A 68 7.19 -12.07 14.15
CA PHE A 68 8.56 -12.48 14.47
C PHE A 68 8.78 -12.82 15.95
N TYR A 69 7.96 -12.28 16.86
CA TYR A 69 8.10 -12.56 18.30
C TYR A 69 7.48 -13.91 18.70
N THR A 70 6.36 -14.30 18.09
CA THR A 70 5.60 -15.48 18.54
C THR A 70 6.10 -16.81 17.98
N ASP A 71 7.01 -16.82 17.00
CA ASP A 71 7.54 -17.99 16.28
C ASP A 71 6.46 -19.05 15.98
N SER A 72 5.31 -18.57 15.53
CA SER A 72 4.15 -19.40 15.20
C SER A 72 4.30 -20.05 13.82
N ALA A 73 3.42 -21.00 13.45
CA ALA A 73 3.39 -21.60 12.11
C ALA A 73 3.26 -20.58 10.97
N HIS A 74 2.75 -19.37 11.27
CA HIS A 74 2.61 -18.26 10.31
C HIS A 74 3.92 -17.53 10.03
N VAL A 75 4.97 -17.71 10.85
CA VAL A 75 6.30 -17.11 10.64
C VAL A 75 6.90 -17.49 9.29
N ALA A 76 6.57 -18.67 8.78
CA ALA A 76 7.07 -19.12 7.47
C ALA A 76 6.65 -18.18 6.34
N SER A 77 5.39 -17.72 6.32
CA SER A 77 4.89 -16.75 5.32
C SER A 77 5.55 -15.39 5.48
N ALA A 78 5.76 -14.93 6.72
CA ALA A 78 6.46 -13.69 7.00
C ALA A 78 7.96 -13.77 6.60
N LYS A 79 8.63 -14.88 6.92
CA LYS A 79 10.02 -15.12 6.51
C LYS A 79 10.14 -15.15 4.97
N TYR A 80 9.22 -15.84 4.29
CA TYR A 80 9.17 -15.85 2.83
C TYR A 80 9.05 -14.43 2.25
N LEU A 81 8.16 -13.61 2.83
CA LEU A 81 7.91 -12.26 2.35
C LEU A 81 9.12 -11.33 2.54
N TYR A 82 9.70 -11.30 3.74
CA TYR A 82 10.73 -10.30 4.10
C TYR A 82 12.17 -10.75 3.86
N PHE A 83 12.45 -12.05 3.95
CA PHE A 83 13.82 -12.58 3.87
C PHE A 83 14.00 -13.64 2.79
N GLY A 84 12.90 -14.15 2.25
CA GLY A 84 12.92 -15.33 1.39
C GLY A 84 12.96 -16.64 2.18
N LEU A 85 12.49 -17.71 1.56
CA LEU A 85 12.45 -19.05 2.16
C LEU A 85 12.83 -20.09 1.10
N HIS A 86 13.67 -21.06 1.49
CA HIS A 86 14.10 -22.18 0.62
C HIS A 86 14.66 -21.77 -0.76
N GLY A 87 15.31 -20.59 -0.85
CA GLY A 87 15.89 -20.09 -2.11
C GLY A 87 14.92 -19.26 -2.98
N HIS A 88 13.70 -19.03 -2.51
CA HIS A 88 12.69 -18.21 -3.17
C HIS A 88 12.71 -16.79 -2.62
N TYR A 89 13.04 -15.80 -3.47
CA TYR A 89 13.21 -14.38 -3.09
C TYR A 89 12.32 -13.43 -3.90
N GLY A 90 11.37 -13.94 -4.68
CA GLY A 90 10.60 -13.16 -5.64
C GLY A 90 9.84 -11.96 -5.05
N LEU A 91 9.39 -12.06 -3.80
CA LEU A 91 8.62 -11.00 -3.13
C LEU A 91 9.47 -10.03 -2.28
N VAL A 92 10.70 -10.41 -1.93
CA VAL A 92 11.54 -9.64 -1.01
C VAL A 92 11.77 -8.20 -1.51
N ALA A 93 12.13 -8.05 -2.78
CA ALA A 93 12.34 -6.73 -3.37
C ALA A 93 11.07 -5.87 -3.35
N TRP A 94 9.91 -6.48 -3.59
CA TRP A 94 8.63 -5.78 -3.62
C TRP A 94 8.22 -5.25 -2.25
N ILE A 95 8.31 -6.08 -1.21
CA ILE A 95 7.91 -5.63 0.14
C ILE A 95 8.83 -4.56 0.70
N TRP A 96 10.15 -4.67 0.49
CA TRP A 96 11.09 -3.65 0.92
C TRP A 96 10.89 -2.33 0.16
N THR A 97 10.55 -2.41 -1.13
CA THR A 97 10.17 -1.23 -1.92
C THR A 97 8.89 -0.59 -1.37
N ALA A 98 7.86 -1.38 -1.06
CA ALA A 98 6.63 -0.86 -0.45
C ALA A 98 6.90 -0.16 0.88
N MET A 99 7.69 -0.79 1.77
CA MET A 99 8.06 -0.19 3.06
C MET A 99 8.83 1.13 2.88
N ALA A 100 9.76 1.18 1.93
CA ALA A 100 10.50 2.40 1.63
C ALA A 100 9.59 3.52 1.10
N LEU A 101 8.64 3.19 0.22
CA LEU A 101 7.66 4.13 -0.31
C LEU A 101 6.71 4.65 0.79
N ASP A 102 6.22 3.77 1.65
CA ASP A 102 5.33 4.13 2.75
C ASP A 102 6.02 5.02 3.77
N LEU A 103 7.28 4.71 4.14
CA LEU A 103 8.07 5.55 5.03
C LEU A 103 8.42 6.90 4.39
N ALA A 104 8.75 6.92 3.10
CA ALA A 104 8.98 8.16 2.37
C ALA A 104 7.71 9.02 2.29
N ALA A 105 6.55 8.42 2.01
CA ALA A 105 5.27 9.12 2.03
C ALA A 105 4.94 9.68 3.42
N LEU A 106 5.13 8.88 4.47
CA LEU A 106 4.89 9.31 5.85
C LEU A 106 5.82 10.48 6.22
N THR A 107 7.10 10.39 5.92
CA THR A 107 8.05 11.47 6.22
C THR A 107 7.70 12.76 5.50
N LEU A 108 7.32 12.70 4.22
CA LEU A 108 6.85 13.86 3.47
C LEU A 108 5.58 14.46 4.08
N LEU A 109 4.63 13.63 4.54
CA LEU A 109 3.39 14.09 5.16
C LEU A 109 3.63 14.73 6.54
N LEU A 110 4.59 14.26 7.30
CA LEU A 110 4.95 14.80 8.62
C LEU A 110 5.73 16.11 8.52
N LEU A 111 6.56 16.25 7.49
CA LEU A 111 7.34 17.45 7.27
C LEU A 111 6.44 18.62 6.79
N PRO A 112 6.82 19.88 7.09
CA PRO A 112 6.11 21.04 6.61
C PRO A 112 6.10 21.18 5.07
N LEU A 113 6.92 20.39 4.37
CA LEU A 113 6.97 20.33 2.91
C LEU A 113 5.61 19.93 2.30
N SER A 114 4.82 19.09 2.96
CA SER A 114 3.47 18.69 2.51
C SER A 114 2.44 19.81 2.48
N ARG A 115 2.79 21.01 2.97
CA ARG A 115 2.00 22.24 2.75
C ARG A 115 2.13 22.79 1.34
N SER A 116 3.13 22.37 0.58
CA SER A 116 3.24 22.63 -0.86
C SER A 116 2.52 21.53 -1.64
N LEU A 117 1.66 21.90 -2.58
CA LEU A 117 0.85 20.96 -3.38
C LEU A 117 1.71 19.94 -4.13
N LYS A 118 2.90 20.34 -4.62
CA LYS A 118 3.80 19.43 -5.35
C LYS A 118 4.30 18.29 -4.47
N TYR A 119 4.70 18.57 -3.22
CA TYR A 119 5.17 17.55 -2.29
C TYR A 119 4.00 16.72 -1.73
N LEU A 120 2.81 17.32 -1.63
CA LEU A 120 1.61 16.60 -1.28
C LEU A 120 1.22 15.58 -2.36
N ASP A 121 1.28 15.96 -3.64
CA ASP A 121 1.04 15.05 -4.76
C ASP A 121 2.03 13.90 -4.74
N LEU A 122 3.32 14.20 -4.57
CA LEU A 122 4.36 13.18 -4.48
C LEU A 122 4.09 12.22 -3.33
N ALA A 123 3.76 12.73 -2.14
CA ALA A 123 3.45 11.90 -0.99
C ALA A 123 2.23 11.00 -1.22
N CYS A 124 1.17 11.51 -1.87
CA CYS A 124 -0.01 10.72 -2.23
C CYS A 124 0.32 9.62 -3.23
N VAL A 125 1.12 9.91 -4.27
CA VAL A 125 1.55 8.90 -5.25
C VAL A 125 2.37 7.79 -4.59
N LEU A 126 3.35 8.15 -3.75
CA LEU A 126 4.18 7.19 -3.02
C LEU A 126 3.33 6.31 -2.10
N ALA A 127 2.41 6.91 -1.33
CA ALA A 127 1.51 6.18 -0.44
C ALA A 127 0.59 5.22 -1.20
N ILE A 128 -0.01 5.63 -2.31
CA ILE A 128 -0.89 4.79 -3.11
C ILE A 128 -0.12 3.59 -3.67
N ILE A 129 1.07 3.81 -4.25
CA ILE A 129 1.89 2.74 -4.81
C ILE A 129 2.38 1.81 -3.71
N GLY A 130 2.88 2.35 -2.58
CA GLY A 130 3.37 1.57 -1.44
C GLY A 130 2.28 0.66 -0.88
N ILE A 131 1.11 1.21 -0.58
CA ILE A 131 -0.05 0.47 -0.07
C ILE A 131 -0.53 -0.57 -1.09
N TRP A 132 -0.53 -0.27 -2.37
CA TRP A 132 -0.96 -1.21 -3.41
C TRP A 132 -0.03 -2.42 -3.49
N ILE A 133 1.28 -2.21 -3.44
CA ILE A 133 2.27 -3.30 -3.40
C ILE A 133 2.13 -4.09 -2.10
N GLU A 134 2.02 -3.40 -0.97
CA GLU A 134 1.88 -4.02 0.35
C GLU A 134 0.64 -4.92 0.46
N LYS A 135 -0.52 -4.46 -0.02
CA LYS A 135 -1.77 -5.22 0.05
C LYS A 135 -1.91 -6.27 -1.06
N GLY A 136 -1.40 -6.00 -2.26
CA GLY A 136 -1.39 -6.96 -3.36
C GLY A 136 -0.37 -8.06 -3.13
N MET A 137 0.90 -7.75 -3.30
CA MET A 137 1.97 -8.73 -3.21
C MET A 137 2.34 -9.11 -1.78
N GLY A 138 2.29 -8.15 -0.85
CA GLY A 138 2.70 -8.37 0.53
C GLY A 138 1.69 -9.10 1.40
N LEU A 139 0.42 -9.18 1.01
CA LEU A 139 -0.61 -9.84 1.80
C LEU A 139 -1.26 -11.01 1.07
N ILE A 140 -1.69 -10.82 -0.19
CA ILE A 140 -2.45 -11.84 -0.92
C ILE A 140 -1.57 -13.06 -1.23
N ILE A 141 -0.37 -12.83 -1.79
CA ILE A 141 0.51 -13.94 -2.18
C ILE A 141 1.01 -14.74 -0.97
N PRO A 142 1.53 -14.13 0.12
CA PRO A 142 1.96 -14.88 1.29
C PRO A 142 0.84 -15.62 2.03
N ALA A 143 -0.42 -15.28 1.77
CA ALA A 143 -1.56 -16.03 2.30
C ALA A 143 -1.72 -17.42 1.68
N PHE A 144 -1.15 -17.63 0.50
CA PHE A 144 -1.21 -18.89 -0.25
C PHE A 144 0.14 -19.60 -0.38
N VAL A 145 1.24 -18.94 -0.01
CA VAL A 145 2.62 -19.47 -0.12
C VAL A 145 3.34 -19.27 1.22
N PRO A 146 3.89 -20.31 1.86
CA PRO A 146 3.81 -21.72 1.44
C PRO A 146 2.39 -22.30 1.50
N SER A 147 2.12 -23.28 0.64
CA SER A 147 0.84 -24.01 0.67
C SER A 147 0.66 -24.77 2.00
N PRO A 148 -0.54 -25.21 2.37
CA PRO A 148 -0.74 -26.04 3.57
C PRO A 148 0.10 -27.34 3.59
N LEU A 149 0.56 -27.78 2.43
CA LEU A 149 1.45 -28.94 2.27
C LEU A 149 2.94 -28.58 2.32
N GLY A 150 3.28 -27.30 2.54
CA GLY A 150 4.65 -26.80 2.58
C GLY A 150 5.29 -26.55 1.21
N GLU A 151 4.53 -26.64 0.13
CA GLU A 151 5.04 -26.38 -1.21
C GLU A 151 5.15 -24.88 -1.48
N MET A 152 6.25 -24.49 -2.14
CA MET A 152 6.53 -23.12 -2.56
C MET A 152 6.30 -23.02 -4.07
N VAL A 153 5.23 -22.37 -4.47
CA VAL A 153 4.92 -22.10 -5.88
C VAL A 153 5.01 -20.62 -6.14
N GLU A 154 6.02 -20.20 -6.89
CA GLU A 154 6.13 -18.82 -7.36
C GLU A 154 5.42 -18.69 -8.70
N TYR A 155 4.44 -17.81 -8.71
CA TYR A 155 3.64 -17.49 -9.89
C TYR A 155 4.08 -16.18 -10.51
N PHE A 156 4.27 -16.18 -11.83
CA PHE A 156 4.47 -14.96 -12.61
C PHE A 156 3.32 -14.79 -13.60
N PRO A 157 2.65 -13.62 -13.61
CA PRO A 157 1.53 -13.39 -14.50
C PRO A 157 1.95 -13.41 -15.97
N THR A 158 1.15 -14.07 -16.78
CA THR A 158 1.30 -14.12 -18.24
C THR A 158 0.93 -12.78 -18.88
N ARG A 159 1.35 -12.56 -20.12
CA ARG A 159 0.99 -11.35 -20.88
C ARG A 159 -0.54 -11.13 -20.94
N ASN A 160 -1.31 -12.20 -21.10
CA ASN A 160 -2.77 -12.10 -21.18
C ASN A 160 -3.38 -11.64 -19.85
N GLU A 161 -2.86 -12.10 -18.73
CA GLU A 161 -3.31 -11.67 -17.40
C GLU A 161 -3.01 -10.20 -17.13
N TRP A 162 -1.84 -9.72 -17.56
CA TRP A 162 -1.52 -8.29 -17.52
C TRP A 162 -2.50 -7.45 -18.35
N LEU A 163 -2.87 -7.92 -19.56
CA LEU A 163 -3.84 -7.23 -20.41
C LEU A 163 -5.24 -7.23 -19.80
N VAL A 164 -5.65 -8.33 -19.17
CA VAL A 164 -6.94 -8.41 -18.45
C VAL A 164 -6.95 -7.45 -17.27
N CYS A 165 -5.89 -7.43 -16.46
CA CYS A 165 -5.77 -6.47 -15.36
C CYS A 165 -5.85 -5.02 -15.85
N ALA A 166 -5.10 -4.68 -16.91
CA ALA A 166 -5.15 -3.34 -17.49
C ALA A 166 -6.55 -2.99 -18.01
N GLY A 167 -7.25 -3.95 -18.60
CA GLY A 167 -8.64 -3.79 -19.07
C GLY A 167 -9.61 -3.49 -17.92
N ILE A 168 -9.48 -4.20 -16.81
CA ILE A 168 -10.31 -3.98 -15.59
C ILE A 168 -10.04 -2.58 -15.02
N TRP A 169 -8.76 -2.17 -14.93
CA TRP A 169 -8.40 -0.82 -14.49
C TRP A 169 -8.96 0.27 -15.42
N ALA A 170 -8.81 0.08 -16.73
CA ALA A 170 -9.36 1.02 -17.72
C ALA A 170 -10.89 1.13 -17.59
N PHE A 171 -11.59 0.01 -17.43
CA PHE A 171 -13.03 -0.01 -17.24
C PHE A 171 -13.45 0.74 -15.97
N GLY A 172 -12.76 0.52 -14.84
CA GLY A 172 -13.03 1.24 -13.59
C GLY A 172 -12.74 2.75 -13.67
N MET A 173 -11.85 3.19 -14.56
CA MET A 173 -11.60 4.60 -14.81
C MET A 173 -12.63 5.28 -15.73
N MET A 174 -13.47 4.50 -16.43
CA MET A 174 -14.53 5.01 -17.33
C MET A 174 -15.85 5.23 -16.58
N LEU A 175 -16.02 4.67 -15.40
CA LEU A 175 -17.20 4.82 -14.55
C LEU A 175 -17.06 6.05 -13.64
#